data_86dce3188880aca2310dc03115a3b422
#
_entry.id   86dce3188880aca2310dc03115a3b422
#
_cell.length_a   1.000
_cell.length_b   1.000
_cell.length_c   1.000
_cell.angle_alpha   90.00
_cell.angle_beta   90.00
_cell.angle_gamma   90.00
#
_symmetry.space_group_name_H-M   'P 1'
#
loop_
_entity.id
_entity.type
_entity.pdbx_description
1 polymer ?
#
loop_
_entity_poly.entity_id
_entity_poly.type
_entity_poly.pdbx_seq_one_letter_code
_entity_poly.pdbx_strand_id
1 'polypeptide(L)'
;VLDYDNSLLKLTGVTSNDKLYGNYKDNNLMYVGDKISNDEVVLTFTFMALAKGSTNVKLDGEISKMDDVSISEFDTLTKEINITRKASSNNKLSSLKTNVGKFDVSFDKDVTVYTVTVPYDTDSVILSGELEDINSTVEGLNEYTLDGDKTTACIKVIAEDGNIKVYTVYIVKEAKPVVT
;
A
#
# COMPACT_ATOMS: atom_id res chain seq x y z
N VAL A 1 10.20 -23.47 20.77
CA VAL A 1 10.59 -22.91 19.46
C VAL A 1 9.44 -22.06 18.92
N LEU A 2 9.75 -20.89 18.38
CA LEU A 2 8.78 -20.02 17.71
C LEU A 2 8.98 -20.14 16.20
N ASP A 3 7.92 -20.48 15.48
CA ASP A 3 7.92 -20.62 14.01
C ASP A 3 6.88 -19.69 13.38
N TYR A 4 7.26 -18.97 12.33
CA TYR A 4 6.41 -18.05 11.58
C TYR A 4 7.01 -17.71 10.22
N ASP A 5 6.20 -17.23 9.30
CA ASP A 5 6.66 -16.78 7.98
C ASP A 5 7.38 -15.42 8.08
N ASN A 6 8.69 -15.44 7.96
CA ASN A 6 9.54 -14.24 8.05
C ASN A 6 9.50 -13.33 6.80
N SER A 7 8.84 -13.77 5.73
CA SER A 7 8.53 -12.91 4.58
C SER A 7 7.32 -11.99 4.84
N LEU A 8 6.42 -12.41 5.73
CA LEU A 8 5.20 -11.69 6.07
C LEU A 8 5.29 -10.95 7.42
N LEU A 9 6.06 -11.50 8.36
CA LEU A 9 6.19 -10.97 9.72
C LEU A 9 7.66 -10.83 10.12
N LYS A 10 7.97 -9.79 10.88
CA LYS A 10 9.25 -9.62 11.58
C LYS A 10 8.99 -9.54 13.07
N LEU A 11 9.55 -10.47 13.85
CA LEU A 11 9.51 -10.37 15.30
C LEU A 11 10.32 -9.15 15.77
N THR A 12 9.70 -8.27 16.55
CA THR A 12 10.29 -7.02 17.04
C THR A 12 10.49 -7.02 18.55
N GLY A 13 9.83 -7.90 19.26
CA GLY A 13 9.99 -8.02 20.70
C GLY A 13 9.38 -9.29 21.28
N VAL A 14 9.99 -9.75 22.36
CA VAL A 14 9.43 -10.76 23.25
C VAL A 14 9.55 -10.22 24.66
N THR A 15 8.45 -10.16 25.38
CA THR A 15 8.42 -9.74 26.78
C THR A 15 7.77 -10.80 27.64
N SER A 16 8.25 -10.97 28.84
CA SER A 16 7.66 -11.83 29.87
C SER A 16 7.02 -10.99 30.98
N ASN A 17 6.11 -11.60 31.72
CA ASN A 17 5.65 -11.03 32.98
C ASN A 17 6.76 -11.12 34.07
N ASP A 18 6.48 -10.55 35.21
CA ASP A 18 7.42 -10.49 36.35
C ASP A 18 7.70 -11.85 37.04
N LYS A 19 6.97 -12.89 36.65
CA LYS A 19 7.13 -14.26 37.14
C LYS A 19 8.07 -15.13 36.32
N LEU A 20 8.37 -14.71 35.08
CA LEU A 20 9.25 -15.43 34.18
C LEU A 20 10.52 -14.64 33.87
N TYR A 21 11.65 -15.32 33.98
CA TYR A 21 12.98 -14.79 33.68
C TYR A 21 13.62 -15.62 32.57
N GLY A 22 14.06 -14.99 31.51
CA GLY A 22 14.67 -15.72 30.41
C GLY A 22 14.94 -14.82 29.19
N ASN A 23 15.19 -15.47 28.09
CA ASN A 23 15.45 -14.77 26.86
C ASN A 23 14.88 -15.52 25.62
N TYR A 24 14.82 -14.78 24.53
CA TYR A 24 14.57 -15.29 23.21
C TYR A 24 15.81 -15.05 22.34
N LYS A 25 16.32 -16.10 21.72
CA LYS A 25 17.45 -16.02 20.81
C LYS A 25 17.35 -17.11 19.73
N ASP A 26 17.58 -16.73 18.48
CA ASP A 26 17.63 -17.65 17.33
C ASP A 26 16.40 -18.58 17.25
N ASN A 27 15.20 -18.00 17.36
CA ASN A 27 13.89 -18.68 17.43
C ASN A 27 13.70 -19.63 18.64
N ASN A 28 14.61 -19.62 19.58
CA ASN A 28 14.49 -20.38 20.80
C ASN A 28 14.09 -19.50 21.98
N LEU A 29 13.16 -20.02 22.76
CA LEU A 29 12.67 -19.42 23.99
C LEU A 29 13.22 -20.24 25.16
N MET A 30 13.85 -19.59 26.12
CA MET A 30 14.29 -20.21 27.32
C MET A 30 13.89 -19.34 28.52
N TYR A 31 12.91 -19.80 29.27
CA TYR A 31 12.34 -19.07 30.38
C TYR A 31 12.23 -19.99 31.60
N VAL A 32 12.52 -19.46 32.77
CA VAL A 32 12.32 -20.08 34.09
C VAL A 32 11.50 -19.13 34.92
N GLY A 33 10.72 -19.67 35.84
CA GLY A 33 9.90 -18.81 36.71
C GLY A 33 9.08 -19.56 37.72
N ASP A 34 8.28 -18.81 38.45
CA ASP A 34 7.42 -19.31 39.49
C ASP A 34 6.14 -19.95 38.93
N LYS A 35 5.30 -20.49 39.80
CA LYS A 35 4.02 -21.08 39.46
C LYS A 35 3.11 -20.04 38.80
N ILE A 36 2.59 -20.38 37.62
CA ILE A 36 1.73 -19.58 36.79
C ILE A 36 0.30 -20.14 36.85
N SER A 37 -0.71 -19.29 36.85
CA SER A 37 -2.11 -19.69 36.74
C SER A 37 -2.53 -19.89 35.26
N ASN A 38 -3.58 -20.71 35.00
CA ASN A 38 -3.96 -21.11 33.66
C ASN A 38 -4.41 -19.95 32.73
N ASP A 39 -4.87 -18.83 33.28
CA ASP A 39 -5.41 -17.70 32.51
C ASP A 39 -4.43 -16.49 32.46
N GLU A 40 -3.16 -16.70 32.87
CA GLU A 40 -2.19 -15.65 32.95
C GLU A 40 -1.39 -15.51 31.65
N VAL A 41 -1.30 -14.29 31.13
CA VAL A 41 -0.42 -13.97 29.99
C VAL A 41 1.01 -13.91 30.50
N VAL A 42 1.83 -14.84 30.06
CA VAL A 42 3.22 -15.00 30.54
C VAL A 42 4.26 -14.52 29.56
N LEU A 43 3.97 -14.64 28.27
CA LEU A 43 4.83 -14.16 27.17
C LEU A 43 4.02 -13.37 26.15
N THR A 44 4.58 -12.25 25.72
CA THR A 44 4.01 -11.43 24.65
C THR A 44 5.00 -11.32 23.50
N PHE A 45 4.55 -11.69 22.31
CA PHE A 45 5.32 -11.57 21.07
C PHE A 45 4.81 -10.37 20.29
N THR A 46 5.70 -9.47 19.93
CA THR A 46 5.38 -8.30 19.10
C THR A 46 5.96 -8.48 17.69
N PHE A 47 5.10 -8.37 16.68
CA PHE A 47 5.50 -8.51 15.30
C PHE A 47 5.23 -7.21 14.52
N MET A 48 6.09 -6.95 13.56
CA MET A 48 5.87 -5.97 12.50
C MET A 48 5.44 -6.70 11.24
N ALA A 49 4.33 -6.29 10.63
CA ALA A 49 3.91 -6.80 9.33
C ALA A 49 4.81 -6.26 8.22
N LEU A 50 5.32 -7.13 7.36
CA LEU A 50 6.18 -6.79 6.23
C LEU A 50 5.41 -6.76 4.91
N ALA A 51 4.42 -7.64 4.75
CA ALA A 51 3.57 -7.74 3.57
C ALA A 51 2.16 -8.17 3.95
N LYS A 52 1.21 -7.98 3.05
CA LYS A 52 -0.15 -8.54 3.19
C LYS A 52 -0.13 -10.05 2.93
N GLY A 53 -0.95 -10.79 3.64
CA GLY A 53 -1.06 -12.24 3.48
C GLY A 53 -1.64 -12.89 4.72
N SER A 54 -1.69 -14.20 4.70
CA SER A 54 -2.12 -15.01 5.84
C SER A 54 -0.99 -15.96 6.22
N THR A 55 -0.70 -16.05 7.50
CA THR A 55 0.33 -16.94 8.04
C THR A 55 -0.08 -17.47 9.40
N ASN A 56 0.55 -18.55 9.82
CA ASN A 56 0.43 -19.08 11.17
C ASN A 56 1.67 -18.72 11.98
N VAL A 57 1.47 -18.29 13.21
CA VAL A 57 2.51 -18.26 14.24
C VAL A 57 2.32 -19.50 15.11
N LYS A 58 3.37 -20.31 15.23
CA LYS A 58 3.36 -21.55 16.00
C LYS A 58 4.35 -21.48 17.14
N LEU A 59 3.97 -22.03 18.27
CA LEU A 59 4.82 -22.18 19.43
C LEU A 59 4.83 -23.63 19.86
N ASP A 60 6.01 -24.23 19.80
CA ASP A 60 6.28 -25.59 20.28
C ASP A 60 7.28 -25.55 21.41
N GLY A 61 7.18 -26.45 22.37
CA GLY A 61 8.13 -26.53 23.43
C GLY A 61 7.86 -27.60 24.48
N GLU A 62 8.71 -27.60 25.45
CA GLU A 62 8.69 -28.51 26.59
C GLU A 62 8.63 -27.70 27.87
N ILE A 63 7.94 -28.22 28.86
CA ILE A 63 7.87 -27.65 30.20
C ILE A 63 8.43 -28.72 31.18
N SER A 64 9.41 -28.36 31.96
CA SER A 64 9.90 -29.18 33.06
C SER A 64 9.74 -28.46 34.41
N LYS A 65 9.46 -29.21 35.47
CA LYS A 65 9.49 -28.71 36.83
C LYS A 65 10.89 -28.91 37.39
N MET A 66 11.33 -27.99 38.27
CA MET A 66 12.69 -28.00 38.80
C MET A 66 12.91 -29.15 39.80
N ASP A 67 11.84 -29.67 40.39
CA ASP A 67 11.83 -30.76 41.38
C ASP A 67 11.35 -32.10 40.80
N ASP A 68 11.05 -32.16 39.53
CA ASP A 68 10.56 -33.34 38.81
C ASP A 68 11.41 -33.59 37.59
N VAL A 69 11.82 -34.84 37.37
CA VAL A 69 12.61 -35.27 36.22
C VAL A 69 11.72 -35.41 34.96
N SER A 70 10.41 -35.19 35.11
CA SER A 70 9.45 -35.32 34.00
C SER A 70 9.47 -34.05 33.15
N ILE A 71 9.72 -34.26 31.87
CA ILE A 71 9.53 -33.26 30.82
C ILE A 71 8.14 -33.50 30.21
N SER A 72 7.31 -32.50 30.14
CA SER A 72 6.01 -32.55 29.46
C SER A 72 6.07 -31.68 28.20
N GLU A 73 5.82 -32.29 27.07
CA GLU A 73 5.53 -31.54 25.86
C GLU A 73 4.14 -30.91 25.99
N PHE A 74 3.95 -29.71 25.49
CA PHE A 74 2.63 -29.14 25.33
C PHE A 74 2.21 -29.19 23.84
N ASP A 75 0.92 -29.31 23.59
CA ASP A 75 0.39 -29.27 22.23
C ASP A 75 0.82 -27.97 21.53
N THR A 76 1.20 -28.08 20.25
CA THR A 76 1.58 -26.94 19.43
C THR A 76 0.51 -25.86 19.49
N LEU A 77 0.85 -24.70 20.02
CA LEU A 77 -0.01 -23.54 19.98
C LEU A 77 0.09 -22.89 18.60
N THR A 78 -1.02 -22.80 17.89
CA THR A 78 -1.08 -22.18 16.56
C THR A 78 -2.05 -21.01 16.55
N LYS A 79 -1.57 -19.87 16.05
CA LYS A 79 -2.42 -18.68 15.82
C LYS A 79 -2.32 -18.25 14.37
N GLU A 80 -3.45 -18.26 13.67
CA GLU A 80 -3.55 -17.67 12.34
C GLU A 80 -3.54 -16.13 12.45
N ILE A 81 -2.71 -15.51 11.63
CA ILE A 81 -2.56 -14.06 11.51
C ILE A 81 -2.90 -13.66 10.07
N ASN A 82 -3.97 -12.88 9.93
CA ASN A 82 -4.36 -12.27 8.65
C ASN A 82 -3.86 -10.82 8.62
N ILE A 83 -2.91 -10.55 7.75
CA ILE A 83 -2.31 -9.22 7.59
C ILE A 83 -3.03 -8.53 6.44
N THR A 84 -3.81 -7.52 6.77
CA THR A 84 -4.52 -6.68 5.81
C THR A 84 -3.88 -5.30 5.79
N ARG A 85 -3.73 -4.73 4.58
CA ARG A 85 -3.35 -3.35 4.40
C ARG A 85 -4.61 -2.55 4.06
N LYS A 86 -4.79 -1.40 4.68
CA LYS A 86 -5.83 -0.47 4.23
C LYS A 86 -5.53 -0.09 2.78
N ALA A 87 -6.53 -0.22 1.91
CA ALA A 87 -6.42 0.22 0.53
C ALA A 87 -6.09 1.72 0.46
N SER A 88 -5.22 2.10 -0.45
CA SER A 88 -4.84 3.49 -0.66
C SER A 88 -6.01 4.29 -1.24
N SER A 89 -6.24 5.49 -0.72
CA SER A 89 -7.21 6.46 -1.26
C SER A 89 -6.57 7.47 -2.22
N ASN A 90 -5.29 7.30 -2.57
CA ASN A 90 -4.60 8.21 -3.46
C ASN A 90 -5.05 8.02 -4.92
N ASN A 91 -5.81 8.99 -5.42
CA ASN A 91 -6.37 9.06 -6.76
C ASN A 91 -5.76 10.20 -7.58
N LYS A 92 -4.48 10.54 -7.36
CA LYS A 92 -3.84 11.68 -7.99
C LYS A 92 -2.86 11.25 -9.09
N LEU A 93 -2.73 12.13 -10.10
CA LEU A 93 -1.62 12.10 -11.03
C LEU A 93 -0.39 12.75 -10.38
N SER A 94 0.81 12.26 -10.68
CA SER A 94 2.09 12.91 -10.38
C SER A 94 2.53 13.83 -11.52
N SER A 95 2.07 13.56 -12.75
CA SER A 95 2.34 14.40 -13.91
C SER A 95 1.22 14.32 -14.94
N LEU A 96 1.05 15.40 -15.73
CA LEU A 96 0.18 15.46 -16.91
C LEU A 96 0.92 16.23 -18.01
N LYS A 97 0.97 15.67 -19.21
CA LYS A 97 1.72 16.21 -20.35
C LYS A 97 0.89 16.13 -21.62
N THR A 98 1.21 17.00 -22.56
CA THR A 98 0.70 16.99 -23.94
C THR A 98 1.87 16.89 -24.92
N ASN A 99 1.67 16.22 -26.06
CA ASN A 99 2.66 16.12 -27.13
C ASN A 99 2.73 17.38 -27.99
N VAL A 100 1.66 18.18 -28.03
CA VAL A 100 1.57 19.43 -28.80
C VAL A 100 0.79 20.48 -28.00
N GLY A 101 1.10 21.75 -28.22
CA GLY A 101 0.49 22.85 -27.48
C GLY A 101 1.08 23.06 -26.08
N LYS A 102 0.40 23.87 -25.30
CA LYS A 102 0.81 24.21 -23.93
C LYS A 102 -0.41 24.27 -23.03
N PHE A 103 -0.21 23.82 -21.80
CA PHE A 103 -1.17 24.04 -20.71
C PHE A 103 -1.18 25.54 -20.31
N ASP A 104 -2.34 26.04 -19.96
CA ASP A 104 -2.58 27.39 -19.43
C ASP A 104 -1.87 27.62 -18.09
N VAL A 105 -1.73 26.59 -17.28
CA VAL A 105 -1.04 26.59 -16.00
C VAL A 105 -0.12 25.38 -15.87
N SER A 106 0.90 25.46 -15.05
CA SER A 106 1.72 24.29 -14.69
C SER A 106 0.87 23.22 -14.01
N PHE A 107 1.18 21.97 -14.26
CA PHE A 107 0.47 20.86 -13.62
C PHE A 107 0.58 20.94 -12.09
N ASP A 108 -0.57 20.84 -11.43
CA ASP A 108 -0.71 20.64 -9.99
C ASP A 108 -1.73 19.52 -9.77
N LYS A 109 -1.37 18.51 -9.00
CA LYS A 109 -2.19 17.33 -8.72
C LYS A 109 -3.55 17.63 -8.06
N ASP A 110 -3.70 18.82 -7.47
CA ASP A 110 -4.93 19.25 -6.82
C ASP A 110 -5.81 20.14 -7.70
N VAL A 111 -5.29 20.61 -8.83
CA VAL A 111 -6.05 21.29 -9.88
C VAL A 111 -6.65 20.24 -10.82
N THR A 112 -7.95 20.34 -11.07
CA THR A 112 -8.71 19.33 -11.83
C THR A 112 -9.19 19.81 -13.19
N VAL A 113 -8.93 21.07 -13.55
CA VAL A 113 -9.35 21.64 -14.84
C VAL A 113 -8.16 22.35 -15.47
N TYR A 114 -7.88 22.01 -16.71
CA TYR A 114 -6.79 22.56 -17.52
C TYR A 114 -7.30 22.95 -18.90
N THR A 115 -6.61 23.88 -19.52
CA THR A 115 -6.76 24.20 -20.94
C THR A 115 -5.43 23.97 -21.64
N VAL A 116 -5.47 23.27 -22.77
CA VAL A 116 -4.33 23.12 -23.68
C VAL A 116 -4.65 23.90 -24.95
N THR A 117 -3.83 24.88 -25.30
CA THR A 117 -3.94 25.61 -26.55
C THR A 117 -2.98 25.00 -27.57
N VAL A 118 -3.53 24.64 -28.76
CA VAL A 118 -2.80 23.99 -29.85
C VAL A 118 -2.91 24.82 -31.15
N PRO A 119 -1.97 24.68 -32.09
CA PRO A 119 -2.08 25.32 -33.41
C PRO A 119 -3.41 24.97 -34.11
N TYR A 120 -3.92 25.91 -34.94
CA TYR A 120 -5.22 25.79 -35.61
C TYR A 120 -5.35 24.57 -36.54
N ASP A 121 -4.24 24.08 -37.07
CA ASP A 121 -4.13 22.95 -38.01
C ASP A 121 -3.81 21.61 -37.32
N THR A 122 -3.89 21.55 -35.99
CA THR A 122 -3.65 20.32 -35.24
C THR A 122 -4.83 19.35 -35.37
N ASP A 123 -4.60 18.12 -35.82
CA ASP A 123 -5.63 17.10 -36.02
C ASP A 123 -5.83 16.22 -34.77
N SER A 124 -4.79 15.97 -34.00
CA SER A 124 -4.90 15.18 -32.78
C SER A 124 -3.92 15.64 -31.68
N VAL A 125 -4.23 15.28 -30.45
CA VAL A 125 -3.41 15.54 -29.26
C VAL A 125 -3.31 14.28 -28.43
N ILE A 126 -2.09 13.93 -28.01
CA ILE A 126 -1.86 12.84 -27.08
C ILE A 126 -1.66 13.43 -25.67
N LEU A 127 -2.52 13.04 -24.75
CA LEU A 127 -2.36 13.31 -23.32
C LEU A 127 -1.68 12.12 -22.65
N SER A 128 -0.62 12.39 -21.90
CA SER A 128 0.15 11.41 -21.14
C SER A 128 0.38 11.89 -19.71
N GLY A 129 0.65 10.98 -18.80
CA GLY A 129 0.88 11.30 -17.40
C GLY A 129 1.27 10.09 -16.60
N GLU A 130 1.58 10.31 -15.33
CA GLU A 130 1.98 9.26 -14.39
C GLU A 130 1.10 9.32 -13.15
N LEU A 131 0.84 8.18 -12.56
CA LEU A 131 0.14 8.06 -11.27
C LEU A 131 1.07 8.43 -10.11
N GLU A 132 0.52 9.05 -9.06
CA GLU A 132 1.25 9.27 -7.81
C GLU A 132 1.32 7.98 -6.98
N ASP A 133 0.31 7.12 -7.09
CA ASP A 133 0.26 5.81 -6.42
C ASP A 133 0.23 4.67 -7.45
N ILE A 134 1.19 3.77 -7.36
CA ILE A 134 1.30 2.60 -8.24
C ILE A 134 0.10 1.64 -8.14
N ASN A 135 -0.67 1.69 -7.04
CA ASN A 135 -1.85 0.86 -6.85
C ASN A 135 -3.13 1.48 -7.42
N SER A 136 -3.05 2.69 -7.94
CA SER A 136 -4.15 3.36 -8.66
C SER A 136 -4.18 2.94 -10.12
N THR A 137 -5.30 3.19 -10.77
CA THR A 137 -5.45 3.01 -12.23
C THR A 137 -5.90 4.32 -12.87
N VAL A 138 -5.62 4.49 -14.16
CA VAL A 138 -6.00 5.68 -14.91
C VAL A 138 -6.64 5.33 -16.23
N GLU A 139 -7.68 6.08 -16.59
CA GLU A 139 -8.37 6.05 -17.89
C GLU A 139 -8.28 7.45 -18.52
N GLY A 140 -8.27 7.52 -19.85
CA GLY A 140 -8.30 8.79 -20.60
C GLY A 140 -6.92 9.42 -20.86
N LEU A 141 -5.81 8.75 -20.55
CA LEU A 141 -4.49 9.11 -21.05
C LEU A 141 -4.28 8.43 -22.40
N ASN A 142 -4.72 9.08 -23.47
CA ASN A 142 -4.72 8.56 -24.84
C ASN A 142 -4.65 9.70 -25.87
N GLU A 143 -4.78 9.34 -27.15
CA GLU A 143 -4.91 10.27 -28.26
C GLU A 143 -6.36 10.75 -28.39
N TYR A 144 -6.54 12.04 -28.62
CA TYR A 144 -7.80 12.72 -28.88
C TYR A 144 -7.80 13.36 -30.26
N THR A 145 -8.71 12.95 -31.13
CA THR A 145 -8.95 13.60 -32.42
C THR A 145 -9.70 14.91 -32.18
N LEU A 146 -9.33 15.95 -32.94
CA LEU A 146 -9.86 17.30 -32.78
C LEU A 146 -10.81 17.63 -33.97
N ASP A 147 -12.10 17.32 -33.82
CA ASP A 147 -13.12 17.53 -34.87
C ASP A 147 -13.67 18.96 -34.93
N GLY A 148 -13.19 19.87 -34.07
CA GLY A 148 -13.64 21.27 -34.00
C GLY A 148 -12.64 22.14 -33.28
N ASP A 149 -13.06 23.36 -32.94
CA ASP A 149 -12.20 24.35 -32.25
C ASP A 149 -11.93 23.98 -30.78
N LYS A 150 -12.77 23.11 -30.20
CA LYS A 150 -12.65 22.68 -28.82
C LYS A 150 -13.01 21.21 -28.62
N THR A 151 -12.12 20.47 -28.00
CA THR A 151 -12.34 19.07 -27.56
C THR A 151 -12.18 18.98 -26.07
N THR A 152 -12.96 18.12 -25.43
CA THR A 152 -12.87 17.88 -23.96
C THR A 152 -12.35 16.49 -23.69
N ALA A 153 -11.26 16.39 -22.99
CA ALA A 153 -10.69 15.14 -22.50
C ALA A 153 -10.96 14.99 -20.99
N CYS A 154 -11.40 13.79 -20.59
CA CYS A 154 -11.63 13.44 -19.20
C CYS A 154 -10.64 12.35 -18.79
N ILE A 155 -9.77 12.64 -17.85
CA ILE A 155 -8.80 11.69 -17.29
C ILE A 155 -9.30 11.29 -15.92
N LYS A 156 -9.61 10.01 -15.75
CA LYS A 156 -10.18 9.45 -14.53
C LYS A 156 -9.12 8.61 -13.81
N VAL A 157 -8.78 9.01 -12.60
CA VAL A 157 -7.88 8.25 -11.72
C VAL A 157 -8.70 7.56 -10.65
N ILE A 158 -8.51 6.26 -10.51
CA ILE A 158 -9.23 5.41 -9.57
C ILE A 158 -8.22 4.89 -8.55
N ALA A 159 -8.37 5.26 -7.30
CA ALA A 159 -7.56 4.77 -6.19
C ALA A 159 -7.86 3.28 -5.90
N GLU A 160 -6.98 2.62 -5.18
CA GLU A 160 -7.14 1.23 -4.77
C GLU A 160 -8.42 0.98 -3.96
N ASP A 161 -8.85 1.96 -3.15
CA ASP A 161 -10.09 1.91 -2.35
C ASP A 161 -11.37 2.24 -3.15
N GLY A 162 -11.23 2.50 -4.45
CA GLY A 162 -12.32 2.84 -5.36
C GLY A 162 -12.66 4.34 -5.42
N ASN A 163 -12.01 5.20 -4.65
CA ASN A 163 -12.20 6.64 -4.76
C ASN A 163 -11.70 7.18 -6.11
N ILE A 164 -12.49 8.05 -6.72
CA ILE A 164 -12.24 8.55 -8.07
C ILE A 164 -11.94 10.04 -8.04
N LYS A 165 -10.96 10.47 -8.86
CA LYS A 165 -10.69 11.86 -9.20
C LYS A 165 -10.70 12.02 -10.72
N VAL A 166 -11.31 13.09 -11.21
CA VAL A 166 -11.37 13.39 -12.63
C VAL A 166 -10.64 14.69 -12.91
N TYR A 167 -9.71 14.64 -13.87
CA TYR A 167 -9.07 15.82 -14.45
C TYR A 167 -9.72 16.07 -15.81
N THR A 168 -10.21 17.29 -16.02
CA THR A 168 -10.79 17.73 -17.27
C THR A 168 -9.79 18.60 -18.03
N VAL A 169 -9.49 18.25 -19.26
CA VAL A 169 -8.61 19.03 -20.12
C VAL A 169 -9.42 19.52 -21.32
N TYR A 170 -9.53 20.83 -21.43
CA TYR A 170 -10.07 21.48 -22.60
C TYR A 170 -8.94 21.69 -23.62
N ILE A 171 -9.02 21.05 -24.79
CA ILE A 171 -8.08 21.24 -25.88
C ILE A 171 -8.73 22.24 -26.85
N VAL A 172 -8.06 23.38 -27.02
CA VAL A 172 -8.60 24.51 -27.82
C VAL A 172 -7.62 24.84 -28.93
N LYS A 173 -8.11 24.93 -30.18
CA LYS A 173 -7.33 25.37 -31.34
C LYS A 173 -7.18 26.90 -31.32
N GLU A 174 -6.00 27.38 -31.69
CA GLU A 174 -5.79 28.81 -32.00
C GLU A 174 -6.70 29.25 -33.14
N ALA A 175 -6.99 30.52 -33.18
CA ALA A 175 -7.73 31.09 -34.35
C ALA A 175 -6.90 30.94 -35.61
N LYS A 176 -7.56 30.58 -36.72
CA LYS A 176 -6.89 30.50 -38.02
C LYS A 176 -6.33 31.88 -38.40
N PRO A 177 -5.07 31.99 -38.82
CA PRO A 177 -4.49 33.25 -39.25
C PRO A 177 -5.29 33.86 -40.41
N VAL A 178 -5.64 35.13 -40.28
CA VAL A 178 -6.22 35.89 -41.39
C VAL A 178 -5.09 36.29 -42.33
N VAL A 179 -5.04 35.72 -43.53
CA VAL A 179 -4.11 36.15 -44.57
C VAL A 179 -4.66 37.44 -45.13
N THR A 180 -4.06 38.56 -44.84
CA THR A 180 -4.32 39.88 -45.45
C THR A 180 -3.51 40.07 -46.71
#